data_37e5cabc6c43e3b6f8ee0c271ec8e7fd
#
_entry.id   37e5cabc6c43e3b6f8ee0c271ec8e7fd
#
_cell.length_a   1.000
_cell.length_b   1.000
_cell.length_c   1.000
_cell.angle_alpha   90.00
_cell.angle_beta   90.00
_cell.angle_gamma   90.00
#
_symmetry.space_group_name_H-M   'P 1'
#
loop_
_entity.id
_entity.type
_entity.pdbx_description
1 polymer ?
#
loop_
_entity_poly.entity_id
_entity_poly.type
_entity_poly.pdbx_seq_one_letter_code
_entity_poly.pdbx_strand_id
1 'polypeptide(L)'
;MTETELTDTTETTEAVETTEAVEAPEAVETEVPGTDVEDAAPQREPIIIDRPIQTVGRRKEAVVRVRLVPGTGKFHLDGRTLEAYFPNKVHQQLIKAPLVTVDRVESFDIHAHLHGGGPSGQAGALRLAIARALIIVQPEDRPALKKAGFLTRDPRAIERKKYGLKKARKAPQYSKR
;
A
#
# COMPACT_ATOMS: atom_id res chain seq x y z
N MET A 1 -48.05 35.64 15.55
CA MET A 1 -48.62 36.44 14.44
C MET A 1 -47.57 36.42 13.37
N THR A 2 -47.67 35.82 12.30
CA THR A 2 -48.57 35.20 11.32
C THR A 2 -47.72 34.26 10.49
N GLU A 3 -47.88 32.96 10.41
CA GLU A 3 -48.73 32.19 9.47
C GLU A 3 -48.72 32.71 8.04
N THR A 4 -48.32 31.84 7.14
CA THR A 4 -48.99 31.36 5.92
C THR A 4 -48.00 30.54 5.08
N GLU A 5 -48.19 29.23 4.96
CA GLU A 5 -48.91 28.38 3.99
C GLU A 5 -48.11 28.15 2.69
N LEU A 6 -47.74 26.90 2.48
CA LEU A 6 -48.28 25.83 1.64
C LEU A 6 -48.64 26.23 0.21
N THR A 7 -47.96 25.61 -0.77
CA THR A 7 -48.65 25.07 -1.96
C THR A 7 -47.89 23.84 -2.50
N ASP A 8 -48.52 22.76 -2.30
CA ASP A 8 -48.63 21.50 -2.98
C ASP A 8 -48.93 21.68 -4.48
N THR A 9 -48.30 20.92 -5.34
CA THR A 9 -48.86 20.59 -6.66
C THR A 9 -48.36 19.20 -7.05
N THR A 10 -49.21 18.24 -6.78
CA THR A 10 -49.35 16.95 -7.44
C THR A 10 -49.85 17.16 -8.89
N GLU A 11 -49.55 16.24 -9.76
CA GLU A 11 -50.34 15.55 -10.78
C GLU A 11 -49.40 14.89 -11.81
N THR A 12 -49.39 13.61 -11.93
CA THR A 12 -50.39 12.63 -12.40
C THR A 12 -50.12 12.19 -13.84
N THR A 13 -49.97 10.86 -13.96
CA THR A 13 -50.34 9.93 -15.06
C THR A 13 -49.63 10.06 -16.40
N GLU A 14 -49.27 8.99 -17.11
CA GLU A 14 -50.12 7.87 -17.53
C GLU A 14 -49.26 6.67 -17.98
N ALA A 15 -49.77 5.49 -17.71
CA ALA A 15 -49.37 4.22 -18.21
C ALA A 15 -49.71 4.06 -19.69
N VAL A 16 -48.82 3.44 -20.46
CA VAL A 16 -49.22 2.76 -21.69
C VAL A 16 -48.67 1.34 -21.65
N GLU A 17 -49.56 0.45 -21.37
CA GLU A 17 -49.52 -0.99 -21.57
C GLU A 17 -49.51 -1.30 -23.07
N THR A 18 -48.54 -2.03 -23.56
CA THR A 18 -48.74 -2.87 -24.74
C THR A 18 -47.95 -4.18 -24.56
N THR A 19 -48.73 -5.17 -24.32
CA THR A 19 -48.41 -6.59 -24.43
C THR A 19 -48.11 -6.95 -25.90
N GLU A 20 -46.97 -7.61 -26.13
CA GLU A 20 -46.90 -8.58 -27.22
C GLU A 20 -45.93 -9.69 -26.82
N ALA A 21 -46.54 -10.85 -26.70
CA ALA A 21 -45.89 -12.12 -26.48
C ALA A 21 -45.26 -12.60 -27.80
N VAL A 22 -43.97 -12.92 -27.76
CA VAL A 22 -43.33 -13.72 -28.80
C VAL A 22 -42.52 -14.80 -28.11
N GLU A 23 -43.00 -15.98 -28.26
CA GLU A 23 -42.51 -17.35 -28.36
C GLU A 23 -41.00 -17.55 -28.05
N ALA A 24 -40.73 -18.45 -27.10
CA ALA A 24 -39.44 -19.04 -26.83
C ALA A 24 -39.07 -20.06 -27.91
N PRO A 25 -37.83 -20.11 -28.38
CA PRO A 25 -37.29 -21.34 -28.95
C PRO A 25 -36.45 -22.09 -27.92
N GLU A 26 -36.63 -23.41 -28.01
CA GLU A 26 -36.10 -24.54 -27.28
C GLU A 26 -34.62 -24.44 -26.87
N ALA A 27 -34.40 -24.98 -25.67
CA ALA A 27 -33.08 -25.31 -25.11
C ALA A 27 -32.28 -26.21 -26.05
N VAL A 28 -31.14 -25.74 -26.49
CA VAL A 28 -30.05 -26.57 -26.94
C VAL A 28 -29.04 -26.64 -25.77
N GLU A 29 -29.10 -27.71 -25.03
CA GLU A 29 -28.04 -28.12 -24.11
C GLU A 29 -26.78 -28.40 -24.92
N THR A 30 -25.89 -27.43 -24.98
CA THR A 30 -24.49 -27.70 -25.32
C THR A 30 -23.76 -27.98 -24.00
N GLU A 31 -23.57 -29.27 -23.73
CA GLU A 31 -22.58 -29.72 -22.75
C GLU A 31 -21.22 -29.12 -23.09
N VAL A 32 -20.77 -28.12 -22.30
CA VAL A 32 -19.40 -27.70 -22.28
C VAL A 32 -18.63 -28.70 -21.40
N PRO A 33 -17.65 -29.44 -21.93
CA PRO A 33 -16.83 -30.28 -21.09
C PRO A 33 -16.12 -29.41 -20.07
N GLY A 34 -16.35 -29.67 -18.79
CA GLY A 34 -15.67 -29.03 -17.67
C GLY A 34 -14.17 -29.23 -17.79
N THR A 35 -13.47 -28.18 -18.20
CA THR A 35 -12.06 -28.08 -17.94
C THR A 35 -11.94 -27.54 -16.53
N ASP A 36 -11.81 -28.45 -15.57
CA ASP A 36 -11.26 -28.13 -14.24
C ASP A 36 -9.83 -27.63 -14.46
N VAL A 37 -9.71 -26.33 -14.75
CA VAL A 37 -8.44 -25.65 -14.62
C VAL A 37 -8.28 -25.39 -13.12
N GLU A 38 -7.77 -26.41 -12.41
CA GLU A 38 -7.14 -26.17 -11.13
C GLU A 38 -6.10 -25.08 -11.37
N ASP A 39 -6.43 -23.88 -10.92
CA ASP A 39 -5.52 -22.73 -10.82
C ASP A 39 -4.50 -23.07 -9.72
N ALA A 40 -3.59 -23.99 -10.06
CA ALA A 40 -2.44 -24.30 -9.23
C ALA A 40 -1.56 -23.04 -9.23
N ALA A 41 -1.79 -22.18 -8.26
CA ALA A 41 -0.87 -21.10 -7.94
C ALA A 41 0.56 -21.68 -7.92
N PRO A 42 1.51 -21.10 -8.67
CA PRO A 42 2.86 -21.63 -8.77
C PRO A 42 3.44 -21.75 -7.36
N GLN A 43 3.58 -22.98 -6.88
CA GLN A 43 4.21 -23.26 -5.58
C GLN A 43 5.68 -22.89 -5.73
N ARG A 44 6.00 -21.66 -5.30
CA ARG A 44 7.39 -21.21 -5.26
C ARG A 44 8.14 -22.01 -4.22
N GLU A 45 9.26 -22.56 -4.61
CA GLU A 45 10.10 -23.37 -3.73
C GLU A 45 10.46 -22.61 -2.43
N PRO A 46 10.50 -23.28 -1.28
CA PRO A 46 10.89 -22.66 -0.03
C PRO A 46 12.34 -22.17 -0.12
N ILE A 47 12.56 -20.89 0.12
CA ILE A 47 13.87 -20.30 0.05
C ILE A 47 14.63 -20.64 1.33
N ILE A 48 15.68 -21.46 1.19
CA ILE A 48 16.58 -21.79 2.27
C ILE A 48 17.56 -20.63 2.47
N ILE A 49 17.46 -19.94 3.59
CA ILE A 49 18.38 -18.87 3.97
C ILE A 49 19.23 -19.37 5.11
N ASP A 50 20.51 -19.61 4.86
CA ASP A 50 21.48 -20.13 5.86
C ASP A 50 21.77 -19.12 6.98
N ARG A 51 21.66 -17.84 6.70
CA ARG A 51 21.92 -16.77 7.68
C ARG A 51 20.95 -15.59 7.54
N PRO A 52 20.64 -14.90 8.64
CA PRO A 52 19.73 -13.77 8.61
C PRO A 52 20.29 -12.63 7.73
N ILE A 53 19.47 -12.12 6.83
CA ILE A 53 19.82 -11.03 5.93
C ILE A 53 19.61 -9.69 6.63
N GLN A 54 20.65 -8.88 6.67
CA GLN A 54 20.59 -7.54 7.26
C GLN A 54 20.66 -6.46 6.19
N THR A 55 19.73 -5.50 6.27
CA THR A 55 19.66 -4.35 5.34
C THR A 55 19.32 -3.06 6.06
N VAL A 56 19.61 -1.95 5.40
CA VAL A 56 19.34 -0.62 5.93
C VAL A 56 18.51 0.17 4.93
N GLY A 57 17.41 0.76 5.43
CA GLY A 57 16.61 1.74 4.70
C GLY A 57 16.68 3.12 5.35
N ARG A 58 16.60 4.16 4.53
CA ARG A 58 16.64 5.55 5.01
C ARG A 58 15.62 6.41 4.28
N ARG A 59 14.93 7.26 5.04
CA ARG A 59 14.03 8.29 4.49
C ARG A 59 13.99 9.51 5.40
N LYS A 60 14.23 10.72 4.87
CA LYS A 60 14.40 11.92 5.68
C LYS A 60 15.46 11.67 6.78
N GLU A 61 15.10 11.92 8.05
CA GLU A 61 15.92 11.66 9.23
C GLU A 61 15.82 10.21 9.75
N ALA A 62 14.86 9.42 9.21
CA ALA A 62 14.63 8.04 9.67
C ALA A 62 15.66 7.08 9.09
N VAL A 63 16.23 6.27 9.98
CA VAL A 63 17.11 5.14 9.66
C VAL A 63 16.51 3.88 10.23
N VAL A 64 16.35 2.86 9.41
CA VAL A 64 15.81 1.57 9.81
C VAL A 64 16.79 0.47 9.44
N ARG A 65 17.12 -0.38 10.40
CA ARG A 65 17.90 -1.59 10.22
C ARG A 65 16.96 -2.79 10.28
N VAL A 66 16.91 -3.56 9.22
CA VAL A 66 16.06 -4.76 9.11
C VAL A 66 16.92 -6.00 9.13
N ARG A 67 16.46 -6.99 9.88
CA ARG A 67 16.93 -8.38 9.86
C ARG A 67 15.79 -9.25 9.36
N LEU A 68 15.98 -9.87 8.21
CA LEU A 68 15.03 -10.81 7.59
C LEU A 68 15.42 -12.23 7.95
N VAL A 69 14.47 -13.01 8.44
CA VAL A 69 14.64 -14.41 8.84
C VAL A 69 13.51 -15.22 8.19
N PRO A 70 13.73 -16.46 7.76
CA PRO A 70 12.63 -17.33 7.34
C PRO A 70 11.60 -17.48 8.47
N GLY A 71 10.32 -17.41 8.16
CA GLY A 71 9.31 -17.41 9.21
C GLY A 71 7.87 -17.41 8.69
N THR A 72 6.97 -16.81 9.44
CA THR A 72 5.51 -16.85 9.25
C THR A 72 4.89 -15.49 8.89
N GLY A 73 5.67 -14.50 8.53
CA GLY A 73 5.18 -13.15 8.18
C GLY A 73 5.02 -12.20 9.35
N LYS A 74 5.64 -12.47 10.51
CA LYS A 74 5.54 -11.63 11.69
C LYS A 74 6.49 -10.44 11.63
N PHE A 75 6.02 -9.29 12.13
CA PHE A 75 6.81 -8.06 12.23
C PHE A 75 7.11 -7.73 13.69
N HIS A 76 8.39 -7.64 14.00
CA HIS A 76 8.92 -7.25 15.30
C HIS A 76 9.66 -5.90 15.17
N LEU A 77 9.01 -4.81 15.59
CA LEU A 77 9.52 -3.44 15.47
C LEU A 77 9.88 -2.90 16.85
N ASP A 78 11.14 -2.88 17.20
CA ASP A 78 11.62 -2.47 18.55
C ASP A 78 10.82 -3.15 19.68
N GLY A 79 10.55 -4.46 19.55
CA GLY A 79 9.79 -5.24 20.53
C GLY A 79 8.27 -5.09 20.45
N ARG A 80 7.73 -4.36 19.46
CA ARG A 80 6.29 -4.17 19.24
C ARG A 80 5.84 -4.83 17.94
N THR A 81 4.54 -5.12 17.85
CA THR A 81 3.93 -5.58 16.58
C THR A 81 3.77 -4.42 15.60
N LEU A 82 3.59 -4.75 14.31
CA LEU A 82 3.39 -3.75 13.26
C LEU A 82 2.19 -2.82 13.56
N GLU A 83 1.11 -3.36 14.08
CA GLU A 83 -0.12 -2.63 14.38
C GLU A 83 0.04 -1.69 15.57
N ALA A 84 0.74 -2.15 16.60
CA ALA A 84 1.02 -1.33 17.77
C ALA A 84 1.99 -0.17 17.48
N TYR A 85 2.94 -0.37 16.58
CA TYR A 85 3.91 0.66 16.21
C TYR A 85 3.38 1.63 15.15
N PHE A 86 2.65 1.13 14.14
CA PHE A 86 2.03 1.91 13.08
C PHE A 86 0.50 1.75 13.11
N PRO A 87 -0.24 2.52 13.92
CA PRO A 87 -1.70 2.41 14.00
C PRO A 87 -2.40 2.80 12.69
N ASN A 88 -1.74 3.58 11.83
CA ASN A 88 -2.28 3.99 10.53
C ASN A 88 -2.15 2.85 9.51
N LYS A 89 -3.32 2.37 9.01
CA LYS A 89 -3.41 1.31 7.99
C LYS A 89 -2.64 1.62 6.71
N VAL A 90 -2.58 2.90 6.29
CA VAL A 90 -1.81 3.33 5.11
C VAL A 90 -0.31 3.04 5.29
N HIS A 91 0.23 3.26 6.49
CA HIS A 91 1.63 2.93 6.76
C HIS A 91 1.88 1.42 6.79
N GLN A 92 0.94 0.64 7.31
CA GLN A 92 1.02 -0.81 7.30
C GLN A 92 1.01 -1.38 5.88
N GLN A 93 0.09 -0.89 5.03
CA GLN A 93 0.03 -1.25 3.60
C GLN A 93 1.33 -0.87 2.87
N LEU A 94 1.83 0.35 3.10
CA LEU A 94 3.09 0.82 2.51
C LEU A 94 4.28 -0.10 2.87
N ILE A 95 4.33 -0.60 4.10
CA ILE A 95 5.39 -1.49 4.59
C ILE A 95 5.26 -2.89 3.98
N LYS A 96 4.04 -3.41 3.87
CA LYS A 96 3.76 -4.74 3.29
C LYS A 96 3.87 -4.75 1.76
N ALA A 97 3.75 -3.60 1.07
CA ALA A 97 3.72 -3.51 -0.39
C ALA A 97 4.86 -4.26 -1.11
N PRO A 98 6.14 -4.19 -0.71
CA PRO A 98 7.19 -4.97 -1.37
C PRO A 98 7.00 -6.48 -1.28
N LEU A 99 6.49 -6.99 -0.15
CA LEU A 99 6.21 -8.42 0.05
C LEU A 99 5.03 -8.88 -0.80
N VAL A 100 3.98 -8.06 -0.90
CA VAL A 100 2.81 -8.32 -1.75
C VAL A 100 3.20 -8.35 -3.22
N THR A 101 4.06 -7.43 -3.69
CA THR A 101 4.50 -7.38 -5.10
C THR A 101 5.27 -8.63 -5.53
N VAL A 102 5.88 -9.33 -4.58
CA VAL A 102 6.69 -10.55 -4.80
C VAL A 102 5.95 -11.81 -4.33
N ASP A 103 4.69 -11.67 -3.83
CA ASP A 103 3.85 -12.74 -3.28
C ASP A 103 4.53 -13.56 -2.16
N ARG A 104 5.20 -12.87 -1.22
CA ARG A 104 5.96 -13.49 -0.13
C ARG A 104 5.61 -12.95 1.25
N VAL A 105 4.34 -12.69 1.48
CA VAL A 105 3.89 -12.05 2.72
C VAL A 105 4.15 -12.93 3.95
N GLU A 106 4.03 -14.25 3.80
CA GLU A 106 4.11 -15.22 4.90
C GLU A 106 5.44 -15.99 4.95
N SER A 107 6.39 -15.65 4.08
CA SER A 107 7.65 -16.41 3.97
C SER A 107 8.71 -15.95 4.96
N PHE A 108 8.61 -14.75 5.51
CA PHE A 108 9.68 -14.13 6.29
C PHE A 108 9.20 -13.43 7.55
N ASP A 109 9.91 -13.62 8.64
CA ASP A 109 9.79 -12.79 9.85
C ASP A 109 10.75 -11.59 9.77
N ILE A 110 10.26 -10.42 10.12
CA ILE A 110 10.96 -9.14 9.96
C ILE A 110 11.23 -8.53 11.32
N HIS A 111 12.49 -8.54 11.73
CA HIS A 111 12.96 -7.83 12.91
C HIS A 111 13.54 -6.49 12.47
N ALA A 112 13.02 -5.38 12.98
CA ALA A 112 13.49 -4.07 12.60
C ALA A 112 13.76 -3.18 13.81
N HIS A 113 14.88 -2.46 13.75
CA HIS A 113 15.23 -1.37 14.67
C HIS A 113 15.05 -0.06 13.94
N LEU A 114 14.19 0.80 14.51
CA LEU A 114 13.83 2.08 13.92
C LEU A 114 14.44 3.23 14.73
N HIS A 115 15.11 4.15 14.08
CA HIS A 115 15.74 5.28 14.73
C HIS A 115 15.52 6.58 13.97
N GLY A 116 15.24 7.64 14.71
CA GLY A 116 15.09 9.00 14.17
C GLY A 116 13.84 9.22 13.34
N GLY A 117 13.59 10.47 12.98
CA GLY A 117 12.43 10.89 12.18
C GLY A 117 11.09 10.64 12.84
N GLY A 118 10.03 10.57 12.05
CA GLY A 118 8.67 10.30 12.50
C GLY A 118 8.06 9.08 11.82
N PRO A 119 6.83 8.66 12.20
CA PRO A 119 6.20 7.41 11.72
C PRO A 119 6.16 7.29 10.20
N SER A 120 5.81 8.37 9.49
CA SER A 120 5.78 8.40 8.03
C SER A 120 7.17 8.22 7.38
N GLY A 121 8.22 8.79 7.98
CA GLY A 121 9.60 8.61 7.54
C GLY A 121 10.08 7.19 7.79
N GLN A 122 9.80 6.66 8.96
CA GLN A 122 10.15 5.30 9.37
C GLN A 122 9.47 4.24 8.51
N ALA A 123 8.16 4.40 8.21
CA ALA A 123 7.42 3.50 7.32
C ALA A 123 8.06 3.44 5.91
N GLY A 124 8.42 4.61 5.35
CA GLY A 124 9.10 4.64 4.05
C GLY A 124 10.53 4.09 4.07
N ALA A 125 11.26 4.27 5.17
CA ALA A 125 12.59 3.69 5.36
C ALA A 125 12.50 2.16 5.51
N LEU A 126 11.52 1.67 6.26
CA LEU A 126 11.28 0.24 6.45
C LEU A 126 10.91 -0.44 5.13
N ARG A 127 10.02 0.17 4.32
CA ARG A 127 9.70 -0.31 2.97
C ARG A 127 10.95 -0.50 2.12
N LEU A 128 11.82 0.50 2.08
CA LEU A 128 13.07 0.43 1.31
C LEU A 128 14.02 -0.67 1.83
N ALA A 129 14.11 -0.85 3.15
CA ALA A 129 14.94 -1.88 3.75
C ALA A 129 14.43 -3.29 3.38
N ILE A 130 13.12 -3.52 3.48
CA ILE A 130 12.49 -4.80 3.09
C ILE A 130 12.74 -5.09 1.60
N ALA A 131 12.51 -4.12 0.71
CA ALA A 131 12.75 -4.31 -0.72
C ALA A 131 14.22 -4.67 -1.03
N ARG A 132 15.17 -4.07 -0.32
CA ARG A 132 16.60 -4.42 -0.43
C ARG A 132 16.90 -5.82 0.09
N ALA A 133 16.27 -6.23 1.18
CA ALA A 133 16.42 -7.56 1.74
C ALA A 133 15.91 -8.64 0.78
N LEU A 134 14.75 -8.43 0.17
CA LEU A 134 14.18 -9.35 -0.82
C LEU A 134 15.11 -9.59 -2.02
N ILE A 135 15.78 -8.56 -2.53
CA ILE A 135 16.74 -8.70 -3.63
C ILE A 135 17.96 -9.55 -3.24
N ILE A 136 18.39 -9.47 -1.97
CA ILE A 136 19.51 -10.30 -1.49
C ILE A 136 19.08 -11.76 -1.39
N VAL A 137 17.82 -12.00 -1.00
CA VAL A 137 17.23 -13.34 -0.98
C VAL A 137 17.12 -13.91 -2.39
N GLN A 138 16.51 -13.16 -3.29
CA GLN A 138 16.31 -13.56 -4.67
C GLN A 138 16.53 -12.38 -5.62
N PRO A 139 17.63 -12.45 -6.40
CA PRO A 139 17.97 -11.39 -7.37
C PRO A 139 16.95 -11.24 -8.49
N GLU A 140 16.18 -12.29 -8.80
CA GLU A 140 15.14 -12.29 -9.84
C GLU A 140 13.97 -11.36 -9.53
N ASP A 141 13.70 -11.08 -8.26
CA ASP A 141 12.62 -10.15 -7.84
C ASP A 141 12.98 -8.67 -8.07
N ARG A 142 14.24 -8.39 -8.40
CA ARG A 142 14.73 -7.01 -8.59
C ARG A 142 14.00 -6.23 -9.69
N PRO A 143 13.68 -6.78 -10.90
CA PRO A 143 12.94 -6.05 -11.92
C PRO A 143 11.55 -5.61 -11.45
N ALA A 144 10.80 -6.50 -10.78
CA ALA A 144 9.47 -6.20 -10.26
C ALA A 144 9.51 -5.09 -9.20
N LEU A 145 10.41 -5.21 -8.22
CA LEU A 145 10.59 -4.21 -7.16
C LEU A 145 11.11 -2.86 -7.68
N LYS A 146 11.93 -2.86 -8.74
CA LYS A 146 12.41 -1.64 -9.41
C LYS A 146 11.28 -0.96 -10.17
N LYS A 147 10.46 -1.71 -10.92
CA LYS A 147 9.29 -1.21 -11.65
C LYS A 147 8.28 -0.56 -10.70
N ALA A 148 8.03 -1.16 -9.54
CA ALA A 148 7.19 -0.62 -8.48
C ALA A 148 7.81 0.58 -7.71
N GLY A 149 9.07 0.94 -7.96
CA GLY A 149 9.75 2.09 -7.36
C GLY A 149 10.17 1.90 -5.89
N PHE A 150 10.22 0.67 -5.38
CA PHE A 150 10.55 0.40 -3.98
C PHE A 150 12.05 0.49 -3.65
N LEU A 151 12.90 0.46 -4.67
CA LEU A 151 14.37 0.49 -4.50
C LEU A 151 14.94 1.90 -4.47
N THR A 152 14.16 2.88 -4.93
CA THR A 152 14.61 4.28 -4.97
C THR A 152 14.38 4.95 -3.62
N ARG A 153 15.43 5.58 -3.08
CA ARG A 153 15.29 6.42 -1.89
C ARG A 153 14.57 7.71 -2.26
N ASP A 154 13.57 8.10 -1.48
CA ASP A 154 12.89 9.40 -1.58
C ASP A 154 13.86 10.51 -1.11
N PRO A 155 14.33 11.42 -2.01
CA PRO A 155 15.28 12.46 -1.66
C PRO A 155 14.64 13.67 -0.95
N ARG A 156 13.31 13.75 -0.90
CA ARG A 156 12.59 14.88 -0.32
C ARG A 156 12.92 15.06 1.16
N ALA A 157 13.51 16.19 1.51
CA ALA A 157 13.84 16.60 2.87
C ALA A 157 13.33 18.01 3.15
N ILE A 158 13.30 18.40 4.41
CA ILE A 158 12.92 19.76 4.80
C ILE A 158 14.07 20.69 4.44
N GLU A 159 13.76 21.76 3.68
CA GLU A 159 14.73 22.78 3.32
C GLU A 159 15.16 23.58 4.57
N ARG A 160 16.45 23.87 4.66
CA ARG A 160 17.00 24.71 5.71
C ARG A 160 16.43 26.14 5.64
N LYS A 161 16.11 26.72 6.78
CA LYS A 161 15.80 28.15 6.88
C LYS A 161 16.96 28.95 6.33
N LYS A 162 16.68 29.96 5.51
CA LYS A 162 17.67 30.89 4.95
C LYS A 162 17.68 32.21 5.72
N TYR A 163 18.83 32.86 5.78
CA TYR A 163 18.92 34.19 6.36
C TYR A 163 18.07 35.20 5.57
N GLY A 164 17.58 36.26 6.21
CA GLY A 164 16.67 37.21 5.60
C GLY A 164 15.24 36.77 5.35
N LEU A 165 14.95 35.46 5.47
CA LEU A 165 13.61 34.89 5.29
C LEU A 165 13.02 34.41 6.63
N LYS A 166 11.69 34.42 6.77
CA LYS A 166 10.99 33.87 7.95
C LYS A 166 11.04 32.33 7.99
N LYS A 167 11.01 31.68 6.83
CA LYS A 167 11.15 30.22 6.63
C LYS A 167 12.12 29.94 5.48
N ALA A 168 12.15 28.74 4.96
CA ALA A 168 13.03 28.37 3.84
C ALA A 168 12.80 29.24 2.59
N ARG A 169 11.54 29.61 2.31
CA ARG A 169 11.12 30.40 1.13
C ARG A 169 10.20 31.57 1.44
N LYS A 170 9.72 31.72 2.69
CA LYS A 170 8.79 32.78 3.07
C LYS A 170 9.57 34.07 3.43
N ALA A 171 9.39 35.09 2.62
CA ALA A 171 9.94 36.43 2.89
C ALA A 171 9.20 37.13 4.06
N PRO A 172 9.84 38.07 4.76
CA PRO A 172 9.16 38.96 5.67
C PRO A 172 8.17 39.85 4.94
N GLN A 173 7.16 40.34 5.67
CA GLN A 173 6.18 41.27 5.14
C GLN A 173 6.88 42.56 4.77
N TYR A 174 6.69 43.01 3.53
CA TYR A 174 7.17 44.35 3.12
C TYR A 174 6.26 45.41 3.74
N SER A 175 6.86 46.33 4.46
CA SER A 175 6.17 47.53 4.99
C SER A 175 6.37 48.68 4.02
N LYS A 176 5.29 49.03 3.34
CA LYS A 176 5.25 50.22 2.48
C LYS A 176 4.96 51.44 3.36
N ARG A 177 5.83 52.39 3.42
CA ARG A 177 5.59 53.74 3.96
C ARG A 177 5.68 54.73 2.83
#